data_35b2540df782df245078442f9eb28d4d
#
_entry.id   35b2540df782df245078442f9eb28d4d
#
_cell.length_a   1.000
_cell.length_b   1.000
_cell.length_c   1.000
_cell.angle_alpha   90.00
_cell.angle_beta   90.00
_cell.angle_gamma   90.00
#
_symmetry.space_group_name_H-M   'P 1'
#
loop_
_entity.id
_entity.type
_entity.pdbx_description
1 polymer ?
#
loop_
_entity_poly.entity_id
_entity_poly.type
_entity_poly.pdbx_seq_one_letter_code
_entity_poly.pdbx_strand_id
1 'polypeptide(L)'
;MKFHFSAAATLVMSVAAAYSMAATAAVTDGVYEGEAHGRNAPVKVSVTVKDGKIADVKVIDQKETKGISDAALKNIPKEIVESQSTKVDVVSGASLTSKAIIGATAASLAKAGATQKDFAKKVPHKSLAGSPAKEVDTDILVIGGGNAGITAAVRGVLQGKKVILIEKRAAVGGVSALNHGGFVALGTRYQREVMKETKDSPELLYKDMLRSGRNLNDPVVAHMVTQMTGKVGDWLIDDLKFPYGAAWVKFPDHSADRQIS
;
A
#
# COMPACT_ATOMS: atom_id res chain seq x y z
N MET A 1 -59.07 -31.26 67.75
CA MET A 1 -58.69 -31.58 66.38
C MET A 1 -57.16 -31.46 66.28
N LYS A 2 -56.45 -32.60 66.35
CA LYS A 2 -54.96 -32.60 66.38
C LYS A 2 -54.46 -32.97 65.00
N PHE A 3 -53.69 -32.11 64.34
CA PHE A 3 -53.03 -32.41 63.06
C PHE A 3 -51.60 -32.90 63.34
N HIS A 4 -51.31 -34.10 62.84
CA HIS A 4 -49.96 -34.68 62.87
C HIS A 4 -49.26 -34.30 61.61
N PHE A 5 -48.13 -33.64 61.73
CA PHE A 5 -47.22 -33.43 60.61
C PHE A 5 -46.20 -34.56 60.56
N SER A 6 -46.23 -35.29 59.48
CA SER A 6 -45.21 -36.27 59.14
C SER A 6 -43.99 -35.58 58.55
N ALA A 7 -42.80 -35.85 59.10
CA ALA A 7 -41.59 -35.38 58.61
C ALA A 7 -41.16 -36.13 57.32
N ALA A 8 -41.30 -35.53 56.19
CA ALA A 8 -40.73 -36.05 54.95
C ALA A 8 -39.24 -35.63 54.88
N ALA A 9 -38.36 -36.62 54.91
CA ALA A 9 -36.92 -36.41 54.70
C ALA A 9 -36.67 -36.02 53.25
N THR A 10 -36.29 -34.76 53.00
CA THR A 10 -35.90 -34.30 51.72
C THR A 10 -34.45 -34.67 51.52
N LEU A 11 -34.19 -35.67 50.67
CA LEU A 11 -32.85 -36.02 50.18
C LEU A 11 -32.39 -34.96 49.21
N VAL A 12 -31.49 -34.05 49.63
CA VAL A 12 -30.83 -33.08 48.75
C VAL A 12 -29.72 -33.81 48.01
N MET A 13 -30.01 -34.22 46.78
CA MET A 13 -28.98 -34.62 45.85
C MET A 13 -28.21 -33.36 45.40
N SER A 14 -27.03 -33.16 45.95
CA SER A 14 -26.05 -32.17 45.44
C SER A 14 -25.47 -32.72 44.13
N VAL A 15 -26.03 -32.27 43.00
CA VAL A 15 -25.38 -32.43 41.68
C VAL A 15 -24.20 -31.45 41.66
N ALA A 16 -23.03 -31.99 41.95
CA ALA A 16 -21.79 -31.28 41.64
C ALA A 16 -21.66 -31.20 40.12
N ALA A 17 -22.10 -30.08 39.53
CA ALA A 17 -21.78 -29.74 38.15
C ALA A 17 -20.28 -29.54 38.08
N ALA A 18 -19.55 -30.56 37.64
CA ALA A 18 -18.18 -30.43 37.21
C ALA A 18 -18.18 -29.52 35.99
N TYR A 19 -18.03 -28.22 36.21
CA TYR A 19 -17.60 -27.30 35.14
C TYR A 19 -16.21 -27.76 34.74
N SER A 20 -16.15 -28.56 33.69
CA SER A 20 -14.93 -28.76 32.91
C SER A 20 -14.55 -27.41 32.33
N MET A 21 -13.73 -26.64 33.04
CA MET A 21 -13.00 -25.55 32.46
C MET A 21 -12.12 -26.21 31.42
N ALA A 22 -12.52 -26.14 30.13
CA ALA A 22 -11.62 -26.42 29.05
C ALA A 22 -10.47 -25.44 29.26
N ALA A 23 -9.35 -25.94 29.75
CA ALA A 23 -8.11 -25.17 29.78
C ALA A 23 -7.87 -24.77 28.34
N THR A 24 -8.02 -23.49 28.01
CA THR A 24 -7.48 -22.95 26.77
C THR A 24 -6.03 -23.32 26.80
N ALA A 25 -5.59 -24.14 25.83
CA ALA A 25 -4.20 -24.53 25.72
C ALA A 25 -3.36 -23.24 25.72
N ALA A 26 -2.52 -23.09 26.75
CA ALA A 26 -1.69 -21.91 26.87
C ALA A 26 -0.78 -21.88 25.64
N VAL A 27 -0.66 -20.69 25.02
CA VAL A 27 0.25 -20.51 23.88
C VAL A 27 1.67 -20.85 24.35
N THR A 28 2.32 -21.77 23.67
CA THR A 28 3.61 -22.32 24.08
C THR A 28 4.74 -21.35 23.75
N ASP A 29 5.62 -21.12 24.71
CA ASP A 29 6.81 -20.30 24.51
C ASP A 29 7.75 -20.94 23.49
N GLY A 30 8.39 -20.12 22.67
CA GLY A 30 9.28 -20.59 21.62
C GLY A 30 9.44 -19.58 20.47
N VAL A 31 10.15 -20.02 19.46
CA VAL A 31 10.32 -19.25 18.21
C VAL A 31 9.66 -20.04 17.08
N TYR A 32 8.76 -19.40 16.38
CA TYR A 32 7.93 -20.02 15.36
C TYR A 32 8.01 -19.24 14.05
N GLU A 33 8.19 -19.95 12.95
CA GLU A 33 8.21 -19.35 11.63
C GLU A 33 6.88 -19.58 10.91
N GLY A 34 6.43 -18.56 10.20
CA GLY A 34 5.25 -18.62 9.36
C GLY A 34 5.46 -17.85 8.06
N GLU A 35 4.64 -18.14 7.10
CA GLU A 35 4.66 -17.43 5.82
C GLU A 35 3.25 -17.14 5.32
N ALA A 36 3.13 -16.06 4.54
CA ALA A 36 1.94 -15.73 3.80
C ALA A 36 2.29 -14.98 2.52
N HIS A 37 1.44 -15.09 1.51
CA HIS A 37 1.70 -14.50 0.20
C HIS A 37 1.61 -12.98 0.24
N GLY A 38 2.71 -12.31 -0.16
CA GLY A 38 2.78 -10.86 -0.33
C GLY A 38 2.32 -10.43 -1.73
N ARG A 39 2.86 -9.30 -2.20
CA ARG A 39 2.61 -8.84 -3.57
C ARG A 39 3.46 -9.62 -4.59
N ASN A 40 4.76 -9.72 -4.33
CA ASN A 40 5.73 -10.27 -5.28
C ASN A 40 6.09 -11.72 -4.97
N ALA A 41 6.13 -12.10 -3.69
CA ALA A 41 6.48 -13.43 -3.22
C ALA A 41 5.93 -13.66 -1.80
N PRO A 42 6.06 -14.89 -1.25
CA PRO A 42 5.80 -15.12 0.15
C PRO A 42 6.66 -14.23 1.06
N VAL A 43 6.05 -13.71 2.10
CA VAL A 43 6.73 -13.00 3.19
C VAL A 43 6.84 -13.97 4.36
N LYS A 44 8.07 -14.23 4.84
CA LYS A 44 8.32 -15.08 5.98
C LYS A 44 8.61 -14.26 7.22
N VAL A 45 8.05 -14.68 8.34
CA VAL A 45 8.29 -14.06 9.64
C VAL A 45 8.75 -15.10 10.66
N SER A 46 9.56 -14.65 11.61
CA SER A 46 9.89 -15.37 12.84
C SER A 46 9.21 -14.64 13.99
N VAL A 47 8.43 -15.37 14.77
CA VAL A 47 7.69 -14.86 15.93
C VAL A 47 8.23 -15.51 17.19
N THR A 48 8.66 -14.71 18.15
CA THR A 48 9.06 -15.18 19.47
C THR A 48 7.88 -15.03 20.43
N VAL A 49 7.48 -16.14 21.02
CA VAL A 49 6.49 -16.16 22.11
C VAL A 49 7.22 -16.37 23.42
N LYS A 50 6.93 -15.56 24.43
CA LYS A 50 7.46 -15.66 25.78
C LYS A 50 6.39 -15.29 26.80
N ASP A 51 6.24 -16.12 27.82
CA ASP A 51 5.21 -15.95 28.87
C ASP A 51 3.80 -15.81 28.29
N GLY A 52 3.50 -16.57 27.21
CA GLY A 52 2.23 -16.53 26.49
C GLY A 52 1.96 -15.23 25.72
N LYS A 53 2.97 -14.39 25.49
CA LYS A 53 2.88 -13.09 24.78
C LYS A 53 3.79 -13.09 23.55
N ILE A 54 3.41 -12.27 22.58
CA ILE A 54 4.26 -12.00 21.42
C ILE A 54 5.40 -11.07 21.89
N ALA A 55 6.59 -11.65 22.05
CA ALA A 55 7.78 -10.91 22.49
C ALA A 55 8.48 -10.20 21.33
N ASP A 56 8.46 -10.81 20.14
CA ASP A 56 9.09 -10.23 18.95
C ASP A 56 8.47 -10.78 17.66
N VAL A 57 8.49 -9.97 16.60
CA VAL A 57 8.11 -10.35 15.24
C VAL A 57 9.17 -9.81 14.27
N LYS A 58 9.84 -10.68 13.55
CA LYS A 58 10.86 -10.34 12.56
C LYS A 58 10.47 -10.83 11.18
N VAL A 59 10.55 -9.96 10.17
CA VAL A 59 10.50 -10.40 8.78
C VAL A 59 11.88 -10.95 8.41
N ILE A 60 11.94 -12.24 8.09
CA ILE A 60 13.19 -12.96 7.83
C ILE A 60 13.46 -13.20 6.35
N ASP A 61 12.40 -13.18 5.51
CA ASP A 61 12.54 -13.24 4.05
C ASP A 61 11.37 -12.52 3.37
N GLN A 62 11.68 -11.77 2.30
CA GLN A 62 10.67 -11.08 1.50
C GLN A 62 11.28 -10.61 0.15
N LYS A 63 10.45 -10.44 -0.87
CA LYS A 63 10.82 -9.88 -2.18
C LYS A 63 9.87 -8.73 -2.58
N GLU A 64 9.41 -8.00 -1.59
CA GLU A 64 8.49 -6.89 -1.80
C GLU A 64 9.18 -5.66 -2.41
N THR A 65 8.42 -4.74 -2.97
CA THR A 65 8.96 -3.58 -3.68
C THR A 65 9.53 -2.55 -2.70
N LYS A 66 10.85 -2.34 -2.76
CA LYS A 66 11.55 -1.30 -1.98
C LYS A 66 10.93 0.08 -2.23
N GLY A 67 10.86 0.91 -1.21
CA GLY A 67 10.22 2.24 -1.26
C GLY A 67 8.69 2.18 -1.09
N ILE A 68 8.04 1.05 -1.38
CA ILE A 68 6.59 0.86 -1.17
C ILE A 68 6.33 0.08 0.11
N SER A 69 7.02 -1.03 0.29
CA SER A 69 6.82 -1.96 1.41
C SER A 69 7.54 -1.55 2.69
N ASP A 70 8.54 -0.67 2.62
CA ASP A 70 9.44 -0.37 3.73
C ASP A 70 8.71 0.05 5.02
N ALA A 71 7.67 0.88 4.87
CA ALA A 71 6.87 1.30 6.02
C ALA A 71 6.08 0.13 6.64
N ALA A 72 5.57 -0.80 5.83
CA ALA A 72 4.87 -1.98 6.33
C ALA A 72 5.84 -2.96 7.02
N LEU A 73 7.00 -3.20 6.42
CA LEU A 73 8.05 -4.07 6.97
C LEU A 73 8.56 -3.57 8.33
N LYS A 74 8.61 -2.26 8.53
CA LYS A 74 9.03 -1.65 9.78
C LYS A 74 7.92 -1.58 10.83
N ASN A 75 6.72 -1.15 10.44
CA ASN A 75 5.69 -0.74 11.39
C ASN A 75 4.78 -1.90 11.81
N ILE A 76 4.40 -2.80 10.90
CA ILE A 76 3.47 -3.89 11.21
C ILE A 76 4.01 -4.84 12.29
N PRO A 77 5.27 -5.32 12.22
CA PRO A 77 5.83 -6.15 13.28
C PRO A 77 5.80 -5.47 14.65
N LYS A 78 6.22 -4.20 14.69
CA LYS A 78 6.23 -3.40 15.92
C LYS A 78 4.83 -3.24 16.50
N GLU A 79 3.84 -2.93 15.68
CA GLU A 79 2.46 -2.72 16.12
C GLU A 79 1.82 -4.00 16.65
N ILE A 80 2.11 -5.15 16.03
CA ILE A 80 1.67 -6.47 16.51
C ILE A 80 2.21 -6.76 17.91
N VAL A 81 3.51 -6.52 18.15
CA VAL A 81 4.16 -6.72 19.45
C VAL A 81 3.56 -5.76 20.50
N GLU A 82 3.47 -4.46 20.17
CA GLU A 82 2.93 -3.45 21.11
C GLU A 82 1.48 -3.69 21.48
N SER A 83 0.66 -4.09 20.52
CA SER A 83 -0.78 -4.30 20.73
C SER A 83 -1.13 -5.71 21.19
N GLN A 84 -0.21 -6.66 21.12
CA GLN A 84 -0.47 -8.08 21.35
C GLN A 84 -1.63 -8.59 20.49
N SER A 85 -1.64 -8.19 19.21
CA SER A 85 -2.76 -8.47 18.31
C SER A 85 -2.32 -8.58 16.85
N THR A 86 -2.96 -9.47 16.12
CA THR A 86 -2.89 -9.55 14.65
C THR A 86 -4.00 -8.73 13.95
N LYS A 87 -4.83 -8.00 14.70
CA LYS A 87 -5.87 -7.11 14.16
C LYS A 87 -5.41 -5.66 14.10
N VAL A 88 -4.19 -5.46 13.63
CA VAL A 88 -3.60 -4.14 13.39
C VAL A 88 -3.99 -3.59 12.01
N ASP A 89 -3.85 -2.28 11.84
CA ASP A 89 -4.14 -1.63 10.58
C ASP A 89 -3.08 -1.91 9.51
N VAL A 90 -3.51 -1.92 8.26
CA VAL A 90 -2.59 -2.01 7.13
C VAL A 90 -1.98 -0.65 6.82
N VAL A 91 -0.72 -0.64 6.42
CA VAL A 91 -0.04 0.57 5.94
C VAL A 91 -0.61 0.97 4.58
N SER A 92 -1.08 2.21 4.48
CA SER A 92 -1.60 2.76 3.23
C SER A 92 -0.55 2.67 2.11
N GLY A 93 -0.96 2.11 0.97
CA GLY A 93 -0.07 1.88 -0.17
C GLY A 93 0.73 0.58 -0.13
N ALA A 94 0.82 -0.09 1.03
CA ALA A 94 1.49 -1.38 1.19
C ALA A 94 0.55 -2.46 1.79
N SER A 95 -0.72 -2.42 1.41
CA SER A 95 -1.76 -3.27 2.03
C SER A 95 -1.52 -4.77 1.83
N LEU A 96 -0.98 -5.20 0.68
CA LEU A 96 -0.69 -6.61 0.43
C LEU A 96 0.46 -7.09 1.30
N THR A 97 1.56 -6.32 1.38
CA THR A 97 2.69 -6.62 2.27
C THR A 97 2.26 -6.63 3.74
N SER A 98 1.45 -5.65 4.16
CA SER A 98 0.91 -5.61 5.53
C SER A 98 0.10 -6.86 5.85
N LYS A 99 -0.82 -7.25 4.96
CA LYS A 99 -1.63 -8.47 5.13
C LYS A 99 -0.77 -9.73 5.15
N ALA A 100 0.30 -9.78 4.36
CA ALA A 100 1.23 -10.90 4.35
C ALA A 100 1.96 -11.02 5.70
N ILE A 101 2.49 -9.95 6.27
CA ILE A 101 3.14 -9.94 7.58
C ILE A 101 2.16 -10.39 8.67
N ILE A 102 0.95 -9.84 8.68
CA ILE A 102 -0.11 -10.20 9.63
C ILE A 102 -0.47 -11.68 9.50
N GLY A 103 -0.69 -12.17 8.28
CA GLY A 103 -1.03 -13.56 8.01
C GLY A 103 0.08 -14.54 8.38
N ALA A 104 1.32 -14.20 8.04
CA ALA A 104 2.50 -14.99 8.40
C ALA A 104 2.68 -15.06 9.93
N THR A 105 2.45 -13.94 10.64
CA THR A 105 2.46 -13.91 12.11
C THR A 105 1.35 -14.80 12.68
N ALA A 106 0.13 -14.73 12.15
CA ALA A 106 -0.95 -15.60 12.59
C ALA A 106 -0.65 -17.08 12.37
N ALA A 107 -0.03 -17.43 11.23
CA ALA A 107 0.43 -18.79 10.95
C ALA A 107 1.52 -19.26 11.91
N SER A 108 2.45 -18.38 12.31
CA SER A 108 3.46 -18.68 13.35
C SER A 108 2.81 -18.94 14.70
N LEU A 109 1.90 -18.08 15.12
CA LEU A 109 1.19 -18.20 16.39
C LEU A 109 0.31 -19.46 16.47
N ALA A 110 -0.29 -19.88 15.35
CA ALA A 110 -1.02 -21.14 15.28
C ALA A 110 -0.11 -22.36 15.58
N LYS A 111 1.15 -22.32 15.15
CA LYS A 111 2.15 -23.37 15.50
C LYS A 111 2.52 -23.36 16.99
N ALA A 112 2.39 -22.20 17.65
CA ALA A 112 2.57 -22.08 19.10
C ALA A 112 1.33 -22.56 19.88
N GLY A 113 0.29 -23.04 19.21
CA GLY A 113 -0.95 -23.47 19.82
C GLY A 113 -2.01 -22.37 20.00
N ALA A 114 -1.76 -21.16 19.49
CA ALA A 114 -2.73 -20.08 19.54
C ALA A 114 -3.95 -20.37 18.66
N THR A 115 -5.12 -20.06 19.18
CA THR A 115 -6.37 -20.06 18.42
C THR A 115 -6.55 -18.71 17.71
N GLN A 116 -7.52 -18.64 16.77
CA GLN A 116 -7.84 -17.38 16.08
C GLN A 116 -8.34 -16.26 17.02
N LYS A 117 -8.70 -16.58 18.27
CA LYS A 117 -9.21 -15.59 19.24
C LYS A 117 -8.13 -15.02 20.14
N ASP A 118 -7.01 -15.71 20.34
CA ASP A 118 -6.03 -15.37 21.35
C ASP A 118 -5.32 -14.02 21.08
N PHE A 119 -5.04 -13.72 19.82
CA PHE A 119 -4.43 -12.45 19.41
C PHE A 119 -5.31 -11.69 18.41
N ALA A 120 -6.62 -11.69 18.64
CA ALA A 120 -7.60 -11.10 17.73
C ALA A 120 -8.29 -9.84 18.28
N LYS A 121 -7.77 -9.27 19.37
CA LYS A 121 -8.29 -8.01 19.92
C LYS A 121 -8.14 -6.91 18.88
N LYS A 122 -9.27 -6.30 18.48
CA LYS A 122 -9.23 -5.16 17.56
C LYS A 122 -8.44 -4.01 18.20
N VAL A 123 -7.41 -3.55 17.52
CA VAL A 123 -6.64 -2.38 17.94
C VAL A 123 -7.41 -1.14 17.48
N PRO A 124 -7.70 -0.18 18.38
CA PRO A 124 -8.29 1.08 17.97
C PRO A 124 -7.37 1.82 17.01
N HIS A 125 -7.93 2.39 15.95
CA HIS A 125 -7.16 3.27 15.07
C HIS A 125 -6.50 4.38 15.88
N LYS A 126 -5.22 4.65 15.65
CA LYS A 126 -4.55 5.80 16.24
C LYS A 126 -5.26 7.06 15.73
N SER A 127 -6.09 7.66 16.58
CA SER A 127 -6.68 8.94 16.28
C SER A 127 -5.61 10.03 16.37
N LEU A 128 -5.53 10.88 15.34
CA LEU A 128 -4.76 12.11 15.39
C LEU A 128 -5.53 13.26 16.07
N ALA A 129 -6.76 12.99 16.52
CA ALA A 129 -7.55 13.95 17.28
C ALA A 129 -6.80 14.34 18.56
N GLY A 130 -6.59 15.63 18.76
CA GLY A 130 -5.81 16.15 19.87
C GLY A 130 -4.30 16.26 19.65
N SER A 131 -3.77 15.80 18.52
CA SER A 131 -2.41 16.16 18.12
C SER A 131 -2.33 17.66 17.83
N PRO A 132 -1.30 18.37 18.32
CA PRO A 132 -1.17 19.79 18.02
C PRO A 132 -1.07 19.99 16.50
N ALA A 133 -2.00 20.77 15.96
CA ALA A 133 -1.96 21.15 14.55
C ALA A 133 -0.78 22.11 14.35
N LYS A 134 0.01 21.86 13.33
CA LYS A 134 1.02 22.83 12.88
C LYS A 134 0.38 23.66 11.78
N GLU A 135 0.18 24.93 12.02
CA GLU A 135 -0.22 25.88 10.99
C GLU A 135 0.99 26.26 10.14
N VAL A 136 0.82 26.23 8.83
CA VAL A 136 1.87 26.61 7.88
C VAL A 136 1.23 27.39 6.73
N ASP A 137 1.73 28.60 6.49
CA ASP A 137 1.32 29.41 5.36
C ASP A 137 1.98 28.95 4.06
N THR A 138 1.19 28.88 2.99
CA THR A 138 1.66 28.52 1.65
C THR A 138 0.80 29.21 0.59
N ASP A 139 1.38 29.47 -0.59
CA ASP A 139 0.63 29.99 -1.73
C ASP A 139 -0.20 28.88 -2.40
N ILE A 140 0.35 27.65 -2.40
CA ILE A 140 -0.27 26.51 -3.07
C ILE A 140 -0.17 25.27 -2.15
N LEU A 141 -1.31 24.67 -1.84
CA LEU A 141 -1.37 23.35 -1.21
C LEU A 141 -1.73 22.30 -2.26
N VAL A 142 -0.84 21.32 -2.45
CA VAL A 142 -1.06 20.18 -3.33
C VAL A 142 -1.38 18.94 -2.49
N ILE A 143 -2.53 18.34 -2.73
CA ILE A 143 -2.99 17.13 -2.03
C ILE A 143 -2.82 15.93 -2.96
N GLY A 144 -1.86 15.07 -2.64
CA GLY A 144 -1.48 13.87 -3.40
C GLY A 144 -0.19 14.03 -4.20
N GLY A 145 0.77 13.13 -3.94
CA GLY A 145 2.11 13.11 -4.54
C GLY A 145 2.23 12.15 -5.75
N GLY A 146 1.17 11.93 -6.52
CA GLY A 146 1.24 11.28 -7.82
C GLY A 146 1.78 12.22 -8.91
N ASN A 147 1.89 11.76 -10.17
CA ASN A 147 2.43 12.57 -11.27
C ASN A 147 1.76 13.95 -11.40
N ALA A 148 0.45 14.01 -11.33
CA ALA A 148 -0.26 15.28 -11.44
C ALA A 148 0.12 16.25 -10.31
N GLY A 149 0.14 15.76 -9.05
CA GLY A 149 0.50 16.59 -7.90
C GLY A 149 1.96 17.03 -7.93
N ILE A 150 2.89 16.13 -8.26
CA ILE A 150 4.31 16.49 -8.39
C ILE A 150 4.48 17.55 -9.50
N THR A 151 3.84 17.36 -10.65
CA THR A 151 3.91 18.32 -11.76
C THR A 151 3.36 19.69 -11.36
N ALA A 152 2.22 19.72 -10.67
CA ALA A 152 1.63 20.97 -10.16
C ALA A 152 2.56 21.65 -9.15
N ALA A 153 3.13 20.90 -8.22
CA ALA A 153 4.06 21.43 -7.22
C ALA A 153 5.32 22.02 -7.87
N VAL A 154 5.94 21.28 -8.80
CA VAL A 154 7.14 21.74 -9.54
C VAL A 154 6.81 23.02 -10.33
N ARG A 155 5.68 23.05 -11.03
CA ARG A 155 5.26 24.26 -11.76
C ARG A 155 5.04 25.45 -10.85
N GLY A 156 4.46 25.25 -9.68
CA GLY A 156 4.28 26.29 -8.66
C GLY A 156 5.63 26.85 -8.18
N VAL A 157 6.57 25.97 -7.84
CA VAL A 157 7.93 26.36 -7.40
C VAL A 157 8.67 27.12 -8.49
N LEU A 158 8.62 26.66 -9.75
CA LEU A 158 9.23 27.34 -10.89
C LEU A 158 8.64 28.74 -11.16
N GLN A 159 7.43 28.99 -10.68
CA GLN A 159 6.79 30.31 -10.72
C GLN A 159 7.07 31.15 -9.47
N GLY A 160 8.00 30.74 -8.62
CA GLY A 160 8.38 31.45 -7.40
C GLY A 160 7.35 31.33 -6.26
N LYS A 161 6.42 30.37 -6.33
CA LYS A 161 5.42 30.19 -5.29
C LYS A 161 5.92 29.29 -4.17
N LYS A 162 5.50 29.58 -2.93
CA LYS A 162 5.68 28.69 -1.80
C LYS A 162 4.68 27.55 -1.91
N VAL A 163 5.16 26.32 -2.02
CA VAL A 163 4.33 25.13 -2.26
C VAL A 163 4.49 24.12 -1.14
N ILE A 164 3.38 23.59 -0.66
CA ILE A 164 3.34 22.41 0.21
C ILE A 164 2.65 21.28 -0.56
N LEU A 165 3.33 20.13 -0.63
CA LEU A 165 2.75 18.91 -1.16
C LEU A 165 2.58 17.91 -0.01
N ILE A 166 1.37 17.39 0.17
CA ILE A 166 1.07 16.36 1.15
C ILE A 166 0.70 15.05 0.43
N GLU A 167 1.27 13.95 0.93
CA GLU A 167 1.05 12.60 0.40
C GLU A 167 0.71 11.66 1.56
N LYS A 168 -0.32 10.83 1.39
CA LYS A 168 -0.76 9.85 2.41
C LYS A 168 0.16 8.64 2.55
N ARG A 169 0.94 8.35 1.51
CA ARG A 169 1.90 7.24 1.47
C ARG A 169 3.25 7.70 1.99
N ALA A 170 4.11 6.75 2.34
CA ALA A 170 5.46 7.02 2.81
C ALA A 170 6.39 7.64 1.73
N ALA A 171 6.00 7.55 0.46
CA ALA A 171 6.75 8.08 -0.67
C ALA A 171 5.83 8.70 -1.72
N VAL A 172 6.32 9.72 -2.39
CA VAL A 172 5.68 10.31 -3.58
C VAL A 172 5.84 9.40 -4.81
N GLY A 173 5.13 9.73 -5.89
CA GLY A 173 5.17 9.00 -7.17
C GLY A 173 3.86 8.30 -7.51
N GLY A 174 3.07 7.90 -6.52
CA GLY A 174 1.79 7.22 -6.73
C GLY A 174 1.92 5.95 -7.58
N VAL A 175 0.95 5.71 -8.47
CA VAL A 175 0.98 4.58 -9.42
C VAL A 175 2.07 4.77 -10.48
N SER A 176 2.41 6.01 -10.81
CA SER A 176 3.42 6.32 -11.83
C SER A 176 4.83 5.84 -11.46
N ALA A 177 5.14 5.77 -10.16
CA ALA A 177 6.40 5.19 -9.69
C ALA A 177 6.51 3.66 -9.93
N LEU A 178 5.42 3.01 -10.31
CA LEU A 178 5.37 1.57 -10.61
C LEU A 178 5.52 1.26 -12.10
N ASN A 179 5.55 2.29 -12.93
CA ASN A 179 5.77 2.11 -14.36
C ASN A 179 7.28 1.95 -14.64
N HIS A 180 7.62 1.45 -15.82
CA HIS A 180 9.00 1.22 -16.24
C HIS A 180 9.75 2.51 -16.65
N GLY A 181 9.24 3.70 -16.35
CA GLY A 181 9.86 4.99 -16.67
C GLY A 181 9.57 5.50 -18.06
N GLY A 182 8.89 4.74 -18.91
CA GLY A 182 8.59 5.16 -20.28
C GLY A 182 7.60 6.33 -20.33
N PHE A 183 7.89 7.29 -21.20
CA PHE A 183 7.06 8.43 -21.51
C PHE A 183 6.77 8.48 -23.00
N VAL A 184 5.49 8.63 -23.36
CA VAL A 184 5.08 8.76 -24.79
C VAL A 184 4.84 10.23 -25.10
N ALA A 185 5.58 10.75 -26.06
CA ALA A 185 5.44 12.13 -26.52
C ALA A 185 5.37 12.21 -28.05
N LEU A 186 4.70 13.23 -28.52
CA LEU A 186 4.54 13.54 -29.93
C LEU A 186 5.03 14.95 -30.21
N GLY A 187 5.89 15.09 -31.23
CA GLY A 187 6.33 16.38 -31.72
C GLY A 187 7.22 17.16 -30.76
N THR A 188 8.02 16.46 -29.95
CA THR A 188 9.07 17.09 -29.16
C THR A 188 10.13 17.72 -30.07
N ARG A 189 10.88 18.69 -29.54
CA ARG A 189 12.01 19.30 -30.26
C ARG A 189 13.01 18.23 -30.73
N TYR A 190 13.31 17.25 -29.90
CA TYR A 190 14.20 16.15 -30.25
C TYR A 190 13.68 15.33 -31.46
N GLN A 191 12.40 14.98 -31.47
CA GLN A 191 11.80 14.26 -32.61
C GLN A 191 11.87 15.09 -33.88
N ARG A 192 11.58 16.38 -33.82
CA ARG A 192 11.63 17.27 -35.01
C ARG A 192 13.05 17.52 -35.51
N GLU A 193 13.98 17.87 -34.61
CA GLU A 193 15.31 18.35 -34.99
C GLU A 193 16.36 17.25 -35.14
N VAL A 194 16.30 16.21 -34.29
CA VAL A 194 17.29 15.13 -34.28
C VAL A 194 16.78 13.90 -35.07
N MET A 195 15.61 13.41 -34.76
CA MET A 195 15.05 12.24 -35.46
C MET A 195 14.50 12.56 -36.84
N LYS A 196 14.26 13.85 -37.14
CA LYS A 196 13.61 14.30 -38.39
C LYS A 196 12.26 13.64 -38.64
N GLU A 197 11.50 13.38 -37.56
CA GLU A 197 10.20 12.78 -37.66
C GLU A 197 9.17 13.73 -38.27
N THR A 198 8.60 13.33 -39.39
CA THR A 198 7.67 14.15 -40.19
C THR A 198 6.33 13.45 -40.46
N LYS A 199 6.21 12.18 -40.08
CA LYS A 199 5.02 11.34 -40.39
C LYS A 199 4.05 11.24 -39.25
N ASP A 200 4.48 11.62 -38.07
CA ASP A 200 3.64 11.56 -36.87
C ASP A 200 2.74 12.78 -36.75
N SER A 201 1.53 12.57 -36.21
CA SER A 201 0.55 13.64 -35.99
C SER A 201 -0.32 13.39 -34.75
N PRO A 202 -0.96 14.44 -34.22
CA PRO A 202 -1.95 14.28 -33.15
C PRO A 202 -3.07 13.31 -33.52
N GLU A 203 -3.52 13.32 -34.77
CA GLU A 203 -4.60 12.44 -35.28
C GLU A 203 -4.12 10.99 -35.33
N LEU A 204 -2.85 10.75 -35.72
CA LEU A 204 -2.27 9.42 -35.73
C LEU A 204 -2.10 8.87 -34.31
N LEU A 205 -1.58 9.70 -33.39
CA LEU A 205 -1.50 9.32 -31.97
C LEU A 205 -2.87 9.04 -31.38
N TYR A 206 -3.87 9.86 -31.69
CA TYR A 206 -5.25 9.65 -31.23
C TYR A 206 -5.80 8.30 -31.67
N LYS A 207 -5.64 7.95 -32.96
CA LYS A 207 -6.05 6.65 -33.50
C LYS A 207 -5.32 5.49 -32.82
N ASP A 208 -4.04 5.63 -32.58
CA ASP A 208 -3.23 4.64 -31.88
C ASP A 208 -3.71 4.45 -30.42
N MET A 209 -3.99 5.54 -29.72
CA MET A 209 -4.53 5.50 -28.36
C MET A 209 -5.89 4.79 -28.31
N LEU A 210 -6.81 5.10 -29.23
CA LEU A 210 -8.11 4.44 -29.29
C LEU A 210 -7.95 2.94 -29.56
N ARG A 211 -7.09 2.58 -30.50
CA ARG A 211 -6.82 1.17 -30.85
C ARG A 211 -6.24 0.41 -29.64
N SER A 212 -5.18 0.93 -29.02
CA SER A 212 -4.55 0.31 -27.85
C SER A 212 -5.50 0.24 -26.65
N GLY A 213 -6.33 1.27 -26.45
CA GLY A 213 -7.35 1.33 -25.41
C GLY A 213 -8.64 0.61 -25.75
N ARG A 214 -8.72 -0.10 -26.88
CA ARG A 214 -9.94 -0.82 -27.33
C ARG A 214 -11.20 0.06 -27.36
N ASN A 215 -11.02 1.34 -27.69
CA ASN A 215 -12.06 2.37 -27.67
C ASN A 215 -12.72 2.59 -26.29
N LEU A 216 -12.05 2.23 -25.19
CA LEU A 216 -12.52 2.50 -23.83
C LEU A 216 -11.98 3.82 -23.27
N ASN A 217 -11.16 4.53 -24.03
CA ASN A 217 -10.61 5.84 -23.67
C ASN A 217 -11.74 6.89 -23.60
N ASP A 218 -11.63 7.81 -22.63
CA ASP A 218 -12.37 9.04 -22.71
C ASP A 218 -11.86 9.85 -23.91
N PRO A 219 -12.71 10.18 -24.91
CA PRO A 219 -12.28 10.82 -26.15
C PRO A 219 -11.77 12.24 -25.93
N VAL A 220 -12.31 12.97 -24.96
CA VAL A 220 -11.90 14.35 -24.66
C VAL A 220 -10.50 14.34 -24.05
N VAL A 221 -10.28 13.47 -23.06
CA VAL A 221 -8.96 13.31 -22.40
C VAL A 221 -7.93 12.81 -23.41
N ALA A 222 -8.26 11.81 -24.23
CA ALA A 222 -7.37 11.28 -25.23
C ALA A 222 -6.93 12.37 -26.23
N HIS A 223 -7.89 13.15 -26.71
CA HIS A 223 -7.60 14.27 -27.62
C HIS A 223 -6.71 15.33 -26.95
N MET A 224 -7.01 15.73 -25.73
CA MET A 224 -6.18 16.69 -24.97
C MET A 224 -4.75 16.18 -24.80
N VAL A 225 -4.55 14.91 -24.48
CA VAL A 225 -3.22 14.29 -24.34
C VAL A 225 -2.43 14.44 -25.64
N THR A 226 -3.02 14.16 -26.80
CA THR A 226 -2.31 14.24 -28.09
C THR A 226 -1.82 15.66 -28.40
N GLN A 227 -2.49 16.67 -27.91
CA GLN A 227 -2.10 18.09 -28.13
C GLN A 227 -1.02 18.56 -27.14
N MET A 228 -0.85 17.88 -26.02
CA MET A 228 -0.01 18.38 -24.92
C MET A 228 1.30 17.61 -24.74
N THR A 229 1.38 16.34 -25.15
CA THR A 229 2.52 15.47 -24.83
C THR A 229 3.87 16.00 -25.32
N GLY A 230 3.93 16.61 -26.50
CA GLY A 230 5.17 17.20 -27.02
C GLY A 230 5.69 18.34 -26.16
N LYS A 231 4.81 19.27 -25.78
CA LYS A 231 5.16 20.39 -24.89
C LYS A 231 5.63 19.92 -23.52
N VAL A 232 4.97 18.88 -22.98
CA VAL A 232 5.37 18.29 -21.70
C VAL A 232 6.71 17.58 -21.85
N GLY A 233 6.95 16.87 -22.94
CA GLY A 233 8.23 16.24 -23.26
C GLY A 233 9.37 17.24 -23.35
N ASP A 234 9.19 18.33 -24.10
CA ASP A 234 10.18 19.40 -24.20
C ASP A 234 10.46 20.04 -22.84
N TRP A 235 9.42 20.31 -22.04
CA TRP A 235 9.59 20.84 -20.69
C TRP A 235 10.38 19.90 -19.77
N LEU A 236 10.09 18.60 -19.79
CA LEU A 236 10.82 17.61 -18.99
C LEU A 236 12.30 17.53 -19.40
N ILE A 237 12.58 17.52 -20.70
CA ILE A 237 13.93 17.34 -21.24
C ILE A 237 14.73 18.64 -21.16
N ASP A 238 14.15 19.74 -21.66
CA ASP A 238 14.88 21.00 -21.85
C ASP A 238 14.91 21.85 -20.57
N ASP A 239 13.82 21.95 -19.83
CA ASP A 239 13.74 22.81 -18.65
C ASP A 239 14.17 22.06 -17.38
N LEU A 240 13.65 20.84 -17.15
CA LEU A 240 13.93 20.08 -15.95
C LEU A 240 15.19 19.19 -16.06
N LYS A 241 15.80 19.10 -17.25
CA LYS A 241 16.99 18.26 -17.51
C LYS A 241 16.76 16.81 -17.09
N PHE A 242 15.57 16.31 -17.32
CA PHE A 242 15.25 14.93 -16.98
C PHE A 242 16.12 13.97 -17.80
N PRO A 243 16.76 12.98 -17.18
CA PRO A 243 17.76 12.14 -17.85
C PRO A 243 17.09 11.04 -18.69
N TYR A 244 16.31 11.41 -19.69
CA TYR A 244 15.81 10.44 -20.65
C TYR A 244 16.92 9.99 -21.60
N GLY A 245 16.90 8.70 -21.95
CA GLY A 245 17.74 8.14 -22.98
C GLY A 245 17.46 8.76 -24.36
N ALA A 246 18.48 8.77 -25.22
CA ALA A 246 18.35 9.30 -26.60
C ALA A 246 17.57 8.36 -27.53
N ALA A 247 17.30 7.12 -27.12
CA ALA A 247 16.59 6.14 -27.94
C ALA A 247 15.08 6.29 -27.80
N TRP A 248 14.44 6.66 -28.90
CA TRP A 248 12.98 6.67 -29.01
C TRP A 248 12.54 5.39 -29.71
N VAL A 249 11.58 4.70 -29.15
CA VAL A 249 11.09 3.43 -29.66
C VAL A 249 9.59 3.46 -29.90
N LYS A 250 9.13 2.53 -30.73
CA LYS A 250 7.71 2.32 -30.95
C LYS A 250 7.10 1.65 -29.74
N PHE A 251 6.09 2.29 -29.18
CA PHE A 251 5.25 1.64 -28.17
C PHE A 251 4.41 0.55 -28.87
N PRO A 252 4.16 -0.61 -28.23
CA PRO A 252 3.31 -1.63 -28.82
C PRO A 252 2.00 -1.06 -29.35
N ASP A 253 1.59 -1.47 -30.54
CA ASP A 253 0.40 -1.00 -31.27
C ASP A 253 0.40 0.49 -31.67
N HIS A 254 1.50 1.22 -31.51
CA HIS A 254 1.63 2.58 -32.03
C HIS A 254 2.24 2.59 -33.43
N SER A 255 1.89 3.59 -34.22
CA SER A 255 2.32 3.74 -35.62
C SER A 255 3.68 4.43 -35.79
N ALA A 256 4.16 5.15 -34.76
CA ALA A 256 5.40 5.90 -34.78
C ALA A 256 6.24 5.72 -33.52
N ASP A 257 7.52 6.12 -33.57
CA ASP A 257 8.46 6.08 -32.45
C ASP A 257 8.23 7.27 -31.50
N ARG A 258 7.57 7.02 -30.38
CA ARG A 258 7.13 8.06 -29.44
C ARG A 258 7.54 7.82 -28.00
N GLN A 259 8.05 6.66 -27.69
CA GLN A 259 8.41 6.31 -26.32
C GLN A 259 9.90 6.51 -26.08
N ILE A 260 10.20 7.22 -25.00
CA ILE A 260 11.53 7.32 -24.40
C ILE A 260 11.51 6.76 -22.98
N SER A 261 12.61 6.25 -22.51
CA SER A 261 12.77 5.68 -21.16
C SER A 261 14.19 5.99 -20.62
#